data_5da64474cfc1e5b75cb871f10739baa6
#
_entry.id   5da64474cfc1e5b75cb871f10739baa6
#
_cell.length_a   1.000
_cell.length_b   1.000
_cell.length_c   1.000
_cell.angle_alpha   90.00
_cell.angle_beta   90.00
_cell.angle_gamma   90.00
#
_symmetry.space_group_name_H-M   'P 1'
#
loop_
_entity.id
_entity.type
_entity.pdbx_description
1 polymer ?
#
loop_
_entity_poly.entity_id
_entity_poly.type
_entity_poly.pdbx_seq_one_letter_code
_entity_poly.pdbx_strand_id
1 'polypeptide(L)'
;MLKIIPLLLPGLLLLGGCTSDPLKNANVSEVTVTQAAQTPDAYRGKLVRWGGTILGITNREEYSLVEILGKPLASFSEPDDRKTSTGRFMARIPGFVDPAEYREPNRLTVVGALAAVTKGKVGDYSYTYPVVEVQQRKLWAGNYQVPESLYYSPWWYDRYYFGWPHYYWHAPYYRYPYRPPIIRSGPAAAPAPRKPADES
;
A
#
# COMPACT_ATOMS: atom_id res chain seq x y z
N MET A 1 49.43 54.28 -8.20
CA MET A 1 48.14 53.94 -8.84
C MET A 1 47.81 52.48 -8.55
N LEU A 2 47.03 52.23 -7.52
CA LEU A 2 46.68 50.86 -7.06
C LEU A 2 45.30 50.50 -7.65
N LYS A 3 45.26 49.50 -8.56
CA LYS A 3 44.05 49.02 -9.20
C LYS A 3 43.35 48.00 -8.27
N ILE A 4 42.23 48.41 -7.70
CA ILE A 4 41.37 47.52 -6.92
C ILE A 4 40.52 46.73 -7.90
N ILE A 5 40.73 45.41 -7.93
CA ILE A 5 39.93 44.44 -8.67
C ILE A 5 38.75 44.07 -7.79
N PRO A 6 37.48 44.27 -8.18
CA PRO A 6 36.35 43.79 -7.42
C PRO A 6 36.23 42.28 -7.56
N LEU A 7 36.38 41.57 -6.45
CA LEU A 7 36.14 40.16 -6.31
C LEU A 7 34.64 39.88 -6.42
N LEU A 8 34.20 39.44 -7.58
CA LEU A 8 32.82 38.97 -7.84
C LEU A 8 32.63 37.64 -7.13
N LEU A 9 31.96 37.65 -5.97
CA LEU A 9 31.53 36.47 -5.24
C LEU A 9 30.29 35.89 -5.95
N PRO A 10 30.36 34.69 -6.57
CA PRO A 10 29.18 34.05 -7.14
C PRO A 10 28.26 33.59 -6.01
N GLY A 11 27.14 34.27 -5.82
CA GLY A 11 26.08 33.89 -4.90
C GLY A 11 25.54 32.51 -5.31
N LEU A 12 25.86 31.48 -4.54
CA LEU A 12 25.32 30.13 -4.66
C LEU A 12 23.84 30.16 -4.24
N LEU A 13 22.96 30.27 -5.23
CA LEU A 13 21.51 30.14 -5.06
C LEU A 13 21.23 28.68 -4.69
N LEU A 14 21.09 28.40 -3.40
CA LEU A 14 20.51 27.14 -2.89
C LEU A 14 19.01 27.14 -3.23
N LEU A 15 18.67 26.54 -4.38
CA LEU A 15 17.31 26.17 -4.72
C LEU A 15 16.85 25.06 -3.77
N GLY A 16 16.33 25.44 -2.61
CA GLY A 16 15.61 24.56 -1.70
C GLY A 16 14.36 24.05 -2.39
N GLY A 17 14.44 22.89 -3.04
CA GLY A 17 13.30 22.19 -3.59
C GLY A 17 12.40 21.70 -2.45
N CYS A 18 11.36 22.46 -2.09
CA CYS A 18 10.28 21.96 -1.27
C CYS A 18 9.57 20.85 -2.05
N THR A 19 9.78 19.59 -1.70
CA THR A 19 8.99 18.46 -2.19
C THR A 19 7.60 18.56 -1.57
N SER A 20 6.67 19.23 -2.25
CA SER A 20 5.27 19.24 -1.86
C SER A 20 4.64 17.88 -2.20
N ASP A 21 3.90 17.29 -1.24
CA ASP A 21 3.08 16.12 -1.50
C ASP A 21 1.93 16.50 -2.45
N PRO A 22 1.90 16.03 -3.70
CA PRO A 22 0.89 16.42 -4.66
C PRO A 22 -0.53 16.06 -4.20
N LEU A 23 -0.67 15.03 -3.38
CA LEU A 23 -1.97 14.60 -2.84
C LEU A 23 -2.46 15.54 -1.72
N LYS A 24 -1.55 16.25 -1.04
CA LYS A 24 -1.89 17.12 0.09
C LYS A 24 -2.59 18.43 -0.35
N ASN A 25 -2.31 18.89 -1.56
CA ASN A 25 -2.80 20.19 -2.07
C ASN A 25 -4.25 20.12 -2.60
N ALA A 26 -4.87 18.96 -2.64
CA ALA A 26 -6.27 18.83 -3.05
C ALA A 26 -7.18 19.41 -1.94
N ASN A 27 -8.09 20.31 -2.33
CA ASN A 27 -9.13 20.82 -1.43
C ASN A 27 -10.20 19.72 -1.24
N VAL A 28 -9.97 18.82 -0.28
CA VAL A 28 -10.80 17.65 -0.04
C VAL A 28 -11.77 17.88 1.10
N SER A 29 -12.91 17.17 1.03
CA SER A 29 -13.89 17.14 2.11
C SER A 29 -13.47 16.13 3.19
N GLU A 30 -13.66 16.49 4.46
CA GLU A 30 -13.38 15.67 5.64
C GLU A 30 -14.48 14.59 5.85
N VAL A 31 -14.73 13.77 4.81
CA VAL A 31 -15.75 12.70 4.85
C VAL A 31 -15.05 11.39 5.08
N THR A 32 -15.53 10.61 6.05
CA THR A 32 -15.01 9.27 6.32
C THR A 32 -15.65 8.22 5.40
N VAL A 33 -14.99 7.09 5.21
CA VAL A 33 -15.51 5.94 4.44
C VAL A 33 -16.86 5.48 5.00
N THR A 34 -16.97 5.40 6.34
CA THR A 34 -18.20 4.97 7.02
C THR A 34 -19.36 5.93 6.77
N GLN A 35 -19.12 7.25 6.87
CA GLN A 35 -20.17 8.26 6.58
C GLN A 35 -20.65 8.16 5.13
N ALA A 36 -19.74 8.03 4.17
CA ALA A 36 -20.09 7.89 2.76
C ALA A 36 -20.85 6.59 2.47
N ALA A 37 -20.59 5.50 3.21
CA ALA A 37 -21.35 4.26 3.09
C ALA A 37 -22.77 4.36 3.65
N GLN A 38 -22.95 5.13 4.74
CA GLN A 38 -24.25 5.29 5.42
C GLN A 38 -25.19 6.26 4.69
N THR A 39 -24.65 7.35 4.15
CA THR A 39 -25.42 8.41 3.49
C THR A 39 -24.79 8.80 2.15
N PRO A 40 -24.78 7.89 1.16
CA PRO A 40 -24.02 8.08 -0.07
C PRO A 40 -24.49 9.29 -0.88
N ASP A 41 -25.78 9.55 -0.93
CA ASP A 41 -26.33 10.66 -1.72
C ASP A 41 -25.92 12.04 -1.18
N ALA A 42 -25.72 12.16 0.13
CA ALA A 42 -25.27 13.41 0.77
C ALA A 42 -23.83 13.80 0.40
N TYR A 43 -23.03 12.83 -0.02
CA TYR A 43 -21.62 13.02 -0.30
C TYR A 43 -21.24 12.79 -1.76
N ARG A 44 -22.18 12.47 -2.62
CA ARG A 44 -21.95 12.29 -4.06
C ARG A 44 -21.29 13.51 -4.66
N GLY A 45 -20.26 13.30 -5.47
CA GLY A 45 -19.48 14.35 -6.13
C GLY A 45 -18.48 15.08 -5.24
N LYS A 46 -18.47 14.87 -3.91
CA LYS A 46 -17.48 15.48 -3.04
C LYS A 46 -16.09 14.87 -3.27
N LEU A 47 -15.09 15.72 -3.34
CA LEU A 47 -13.70 15.30 -3.46
C LEU A 47 -13.21 14.79 -2.10
N VAL A 48 -12.65 13.60 -2.07
CA VAL A 48 -12.09 12.97 -0.88
C VAL A 48 -10.66 12.53 -1.11
N ARG A 49 -9.89 12.40 -0.03
CA ARG A 49 -8.57 11.78 0.00
C ARG A 49 -8.60 10.63 0.99
N TRP A 50 -8.61 9.41 0.47
CA TRP A 50 -8.62 8.20 1.26
C TRP A 50 -7.46 7.29 0.87
N GLY A 51 -7.06 6.42 1.79
CA GLY A 51 -6.05 5.42 1.50
C GLY A 51 -6.20 4.22 2.42
N GLY A 52 -5.44 3.18 2.13
CA GLY A 52 -5.45 1.95 2.90
C GLY A 52 -4.71 0.81 2.23
N THR A 53 -4.85 -0.39 2.79
CA THR A 53 -4.26 -1.62 2.29
C THR A 53 -5.09 -2.16 1.13
N ILE A 54 -4.43 -2.54 0.05
CA ILE A 54 -5.08 -3.16 -1.11
C ILE A 54 -5.49 -4.59 -0.73
N LEU A 55 -6.78 -4.92 -0.90
CA LEU A 55 -7.31 -6.26 -0.66
C LEU A 55 -7.48 -7.07 -1.95
N GLY A 56 -7.73 -6.41 -3.06
CA GLY A 56 -7.95 -7.06 -4.33
C GLY A 56 -8.15 -6.07 -5.46
N ILE A 57 -8.10 -6.60 -6.67
CA ILE A 57 -8.29 -5.83 -7.90
C ILE A 57 -9.16 -6.61 -8.90
N THR A 58 -9.99 -5.89 -9.62
CA THR A 58 -10.75 -6.40 -10.74
C THR A 58 -10.56 -5.47 -11.94
N ASN A 59 -9.86 -5.93 -12.97
CA ASN A 59 -9.69 -5.18 -14.21
C ASN A 59 -10.91 -5.35 -15.10
N ARG A 60 -11.39 -4.25 -15.67
CA ARG A 60 -12.41 -4.15 -16.67
C ARG A 60 -11.79 -3.57 -17.94
N GLU A 61 -12.53 -3.52 -19.01
CA GLU A 61 -12.05 -3.02 -20.30
C GLU A 61 -11.59 -1.56 -20.23
N GLU A 62 -12.36 -0.69 -19.56
CA GLU A 62 -12.08 0.75 -19.51
C GLU A 62 -11.46 1.21 -18.16
N TYR A 63 -11.58 0.42 -17.11
CA TYR A 63 -11.14 0.79 -15.77
C TYR A 63 -10.76 -0.42 -14.91
N SER A 64 -10.05 -0.15 -13.85
CA SER A 64 -9.74 -1.12 -12.80
C SER A 64 -10.43 -0.73 -11.49
N LEU A 65 -11.08 -1.69 -10.83
CA LEU A 65 -11.63 -1.54 -9.48
C LEU A 65 -10.66 -2.14 -8.47
N VAL A 66 -10.19 -1.32 -7.54
CA VAL A 66 -9.31 -1.75 -6.45
C VAL A 66 -10.09 -1.71 -5.14
N GLU A 67 -10.23 -2.86 -4.48
CA GLU A 67 -10.80 -2.93 -3.13
C GLU A 67 -9.74 -2.55 -2.10
N ILE A 68 -10.09 -1.61 -1.22
CA ILE A 68 -9.16 -1.05 -0.24
C ILE A 68 -9.78 -1.11 1.15
N LEU A 69 -8.99 -1.66 2.10
CA LEU A 69 -9.28 -1.54 3.53
C LEU A 69 -8.78 -0.18 4.01
N GLY A 70 -9.70 0.77 4.12
CA GLY A 70 -9.40 2.15 4.48
C GLY A 70 -8.68 2.27 5.81
N LYS A 71 -7.67 3.13 5.85
CA LYS A 71 -6.87 3.44 7.02
C LYS A 71 -6.74 4.96 7.17
N PRO A 72 -6.62 5.48 8.41
CA PRO A 72 -6.24 6.87 8.62
C PRO A 72 -4.92 7.17 7.91
N LEU A 73 -4.83 8.38 7.35
CA LEU A 73 -3.61 8.84 6.70
C LEU A 73 -2.67 9.50 7.71
N ALA A 74 -1.40 9.14 7.66
CA ALA A 74 -0.30 9.77 8.37
C ALA A 74 0.30 10.93 7.56
N SER A 75 1.51 11.35 7.91
CA SER A 75 2.28 12.34 7.17
C SER A 75 2.45 11.91 5.71
N PHE A 76 2.51 12.88 4.79
CA PHE A 76 2.64 12.64 3.34
C PHE A 76 1.53 11.80 2.73
N SER A 77 0.33 11.80 3.34
CA SER A 77 -0.83 11.04 2.87
C SER A 77 -0.62 9.52 2.84
N GLU A 78 0.31 8.98 3.60
CA GLU A 78 0.57 7.55 3.70
C GLU A 78 -0.45 6.86 4.61
N PRO A 79 -1.08 5.72 4.21
CA PRO A 79 -1.95 4.95 5.08
C PRO A 79 -1.20 4.38 6.29
N ASP A 80 -1.71 4.57 7.51
CA ASP A 80 -1.12 4.01 8.72
C ASP A 80 -1.75 2.65 9.05
N ASP A 81 -1.04 1.57 8.73
CA ASP A 81 -1.51 0.19 8.94
C ASP A 81 -1.70 -0.18 10.41
N ARG A 82 -1.07 0.56 11.33
CA ARG A 82 -1.18 0.34 12.79
C ARG A 82 -2.50 0.83 13.36
N LYS A 83 -3.21 1.68 12.63
CA LYS A 83 -4.50 2.23 13.04
C LYS A 83 -5.66 1.32 12.65
N THR A 84 -6.77 1.45 13.39
CA THR A 84 -8.02 0.77 13.07
C THR A 84 -8.52 1.19 11.69
N SER A 85 -9.14 0.25 10.98
CA SER A 85 -9.75 0.51 9.67
C SER A 85 -10.92 1.50 9.79
N THR A 86 -11.04 2.35 8.77
CA THR A 86 -12.15 3.29 8.59
C THR A 86 -13.30 2.72 7.73
N GLY A 87 -13.24 1.42 7.41
CA GLY A 87 -14.19 0.75 6.51
C GLY A 87 -13.52 0.35 5.18
N ARG A 88 -14.30 -0.25 4.28
CA ARG A 88 -13.84 -0.63 2.94
C ARG A 88 -14.43 0.29 1.89
N PHE A 89 -13.68 0.58 0.86
CA PHE A 89 -14.13 1.34 -0.30
C PHE A 89 -13.53 0.79 -1.59
N MET A 90 -14.12 1.18 -2.72
CA MET A 90 -13.61 0.87 -4.05
C MET A 90 -12.97 2.10 -4.67
N ALA A 91 -11.77 1.96 -5.21
CA ALA A 91 -11.15 2.97 -6.06
C ALA A 91 -11.33 2.57 -7.52
N ARG A 92 -12.06 3.37 -8.31
CA ARG A 92 -12.18 3.20 -9.75
C ARG A 92 -11.08 3.99 -10.42
N ILE A 93 -10.15 3.29 -11.04
CA ILE A 93 -8.97 3.85 -11.69
C ILE A 93 -9.16 3.71 -13.20
N PRO A 94 -9.12 4.80 -13.98
CA PRO A 94 -9.18 4.70 -15.45
C PRO A 94 -8.06 3.83 -16.01
N GLY A 95 -8.41 2.97 -16.96
CA GLY A 95 -7.47 2.06 -17.63
C GLY A 95 -7.07 0.85 -16.79
N PHE A 96 -6.05 0.18 -17.25
CA PHE A 96 -5.49 -1.02 -16.63
C PHE A 96 -4.48 -0.68 -15.56
N VAL A 97 -4.52 -1.42 -14.44
CA VAL A 97 -3.44 -1.46 -13.45
C VAL A 97 -2.98 -2.91 -13.22
N ASP A 98 -1.68 -3.11 -13.04
CA ASP A 98 -1.09 -4.43 -12.92
C ASP A 98 -1.41 -5.05 -11.56
N PRO A 99 -2.08 -6.23 -11.51
CA PRO A 99 -2.33 -6.94 -10.25
C PRO A 99 -1.08 -7.35 -9.49
N ALA A 100 0.07 -7.45 -10.15
CA ALA A 100 1.33 -7.76 -9.48
C ALA A 100 1.82 -6.61 -8.59
N GLU A 101 1.49 -5.36 -8.95
CA GLU A 101 1.81 -4.17 -8.16
C GLU A 101 0.69 -3.81 -7.18
N TYR A 102 -0.59 -3.96 -7.61
CA TYR A 102 -1.76 -3.59 -6.83
C TYR A 102 -2.30 -4.77 -6.01
N ARG A 103 -1.53 -5.22 -5.06
CA ARG A 103 -1.85 -6.36 -4.18
C ARG A 103 -1.35 -6.13 -2.76
N GLU A 104 -1.90 -6.88 -1.80
CA GLU A 104 -1.38 -6.95 -0.43
C GLU A 104 0.10 -7.42 -0.41
N PRO A 105 0.97 -6.78 0.42
CA PRO A 105 0.70 -5.79 1.44
C PRO A 105 0.81 -4.33 0.96
N ASN A 106 0.82 -4.06 -0.35
CA ASN A 106 0.91 -2.70 -0.85
C ASN A 106 -0.32 -1.87 -0.44
N ARG A 107 -0.11 -0.57 -0.30
CA ARG A 107 -1.11 0.39 0.13
C ARG A 107 -1.32 1.42 -0.97
N LEU A 108 -2.52 1.96 -1.04
CA LEU A 108 -2.88 2.95 -2.04
C LEU A 108 -3.53 4.15 -1.36
N THR A 109 -3.10 5.35 -1.73
CA THR A 109 -3.81 6.59 -1.44
C THR A 109 -4.37 7.15 -2.72
N VAL A 110 -5.62 7.57 -2.69
CA VAL A 110 -6.34 8.13 -3.82
C VAL A 110 -6.97 9.46 -3.45
N VAL A 111 -7.02 10.36 -4.42
CA VAL A 111 -7.84 11.58 -4.41
C VAL A 111 -8.80 11.46 -5.57
N GLY A 112 -10.08 11.71 -5.30
CA GLY A 112 -11.10 11.60 -6.32
C GLY A 112 -12.49 11.96 -5.81
N ALA A 113 -13.46 12.03 -6.73
CA ALA A 113 -14.86 12.33 -6.41
C ALA A 113 -15.60 11.07 -5.97
N LEU A 114 -16.44 11.20 -4.94
CA LEU A 114 -17.35 10.13 -4.54
C LEU A 114 -18.42 9.91 -5.61
N ALA A 115 -18.49 8.68 -6.12
CA ALA A 115 -19.51 8.22 -7.04
C ALA A 115 -20.68 7.56 -6.30
N ALA A 116 -21.54 6.86 -7.05
CA ALA A 116 -22.55 5.98 -6.46
C ALA A 116 -21.88 4.81 -5.74
N VAL A 117 -22.53 4.34 -4.67
CA VAL A 117 -22.10 3.13 -3.97
C VAL A 117 -22.29 1.88 -4.81
N THR A 118 -21.49 0.86 -4.57
CA THR A 118 -21.71 -0.48 -5.10
C THR A 118 -21.96 -1.48 -3.96
N LYS A 119 -22.81 -2.47 -4.21
CA LYS A 119 -23.06 -3.56 -3.28
C LYS A 119 -22.15 -4.74 -3.61
N GLY A 120 -21.58 -5.35 -2.59
CA GLY A 120 -20.74 -6.54 -2.71
C GLY A 120 -20.86 -7.40 -1.46
N LYS A 121 -19.95 -8.37 -1.33
CA LYS A 121 -19.90 -9.27 -0.17
C LYS A 121 -18.50 -9.27 0.44
N VAL A 122 -18.46 -9.41 1.77
CA VAL A 122 -17.25 -9.71 2.54
C VAL A 122 -17.51 -11.04 3.24
N GLY A 123 -17.01 -12.13 2.68
CA GLY A 123 -17.52 -13.45 2.98
C GLY A 123 -18.99 -13.53 2.61
N ASP A 124 -19.87 -13.92 3.55
CA ASP A 124 -21.32 -13.98 3.33
C ASP A 124 -22.05 -12.67 3.69
N TYR A 125 -21.33 -11.70 4.25
CA TYR A 125 -21.91 -10.44 4.68
C TYR A 125 -22.08 -9.47 3.50
N SER A 126 -23.32 -8.93 3.33
CA SER A 126 -23.60 -7.89 2.33
C SER A 126 -22.98 -6.57 2.76
N TYR A 127 -22.11 -6.01 1.93
CA TYR A 127 -21.36 -4.78 2.23
C TYR A 127 -21.64 -3.70 1.20
N THR A 128 -21.82 -2.46 1.66
CA THR A 128 -21.98 -1.28 0.80
C THR A 128 -20.64 -0.57 0.69
N TYR A 129 -20.09 -0.56 -0.52
CA TYR A 129 -18.80 0.07 -0.82
C TYR A 129 -19.02 1.46 -1.41
N PRO A 130 -18.56 2.54 -0.75
CA PRO A 130 -18.36 3.81 -1.43
C PRO A 130 -17.35 3.66 -2.57
N VAL A 131 -17.64 4.31 -3.69
CA VAL A 131 -16.76 4.30 -4.86
C VAL A 131 -16.12 5.67 -5.03
N VAL A 132 -14.79 5.72 -5.16
CA VAL A 132 -14.02 6.92 -5.49
C VAL A 132 -13.62 6.86 -6.95
N GLU A 133 -14.06 7.81 -7.77
CA GLU A 133 -13.53 8.03 -9.12
C GLU A 133 -12.16 8.70 -9.01
N VAL A 134 -11.12 7.94 -9.28
CA VAL A 134 -9.75 8.35 -8.97
C VAL A 134 -9.23 9.38 -9.97
N GLN A 135 -8.80 10.52 -9.47
CA GLN A 135 -8.13 11.58 -10.24
C GLN A 135 -6.61 11.56 -10.00
N GLN A 136 -6.20 11.31 -8.75
CA GLN A 136 -4.79 11.20 -8.38
C GLN A 136 -4.59 10.00 -7.48
N ARG A 137 -3.43 9.37 -7.56
CA ARG A 137 -3.10 8.21 -6.73
C ARG A 137 -1.62 8.14 -6.41
N LYS A 138 -1.31 7.48 -5.29
CA LYS A 138 0.05 7.14 -4.89
C LYS A 138 0.07 5.74 -4.31
N LEU A 139 0.84 4.87 -4.94
CA LEU A 139 1.09 3.51 -4.48
C LEU A 139 2.26 3.53 -3.48
N TRP A 140 2.09 2.82 -2.38
CA TRP A 140 3.08 2.67 -1.33
C TRP A 140 3.48 1.21 -1.23
N ALA A 141 4.78 0.95 -1.21
CA ALA A 141 5.26 -0.41 -0.95
C ALA A 141 4.82 -0.86 0.44
N GLY A 142 4.32 -2.08 0.52
CA GLY A 142 4.00 -2.69 1.80
C GLY A 142 5.26 -3.04 2.57
N ASN A 143 5.19 -2.94 3.89
CA ASN A 143 6.25 -3.46 4.74
C ASN A 143 6.17 -4.99 4.73
N TYR A 144 7.00 -5.62 3.92
CA TYR A 144 7.25 -7.05 4.04
C TYR A 144 8.01 -7.27 5.34
N GLN A 145 7.30 -7.65 6.40
CA GLN A 145 7.97 -8.15 7.59
C GLN A 145 8.64 -9.47 7.21
N VAL A 146 9.93 -9.43 6.99
CA VAL A 146 10.74 -10.64 6.89
C VAL A 146 10.67 -11.29 8.28
N PRO A 147 10.13 -12.50 8.42
CA PRO A 147 10.13 -13.16 9.72
C PRO A 147 11.54 -13.17 10.31
N GLU A 148 11.67 -12.81 11.58
CA GLU A 148 12.97 -12.73 12.27
C GLU A 148 13.76 -14.05 12.18
N SER A 149 13.05 -15.19 12.04
CA SER A 149 13.63 -16.51 11.79
C SER A 149 14.40 -16.63 10.47
N LEU A 150 14.21 -15.71 9.52
CA LEU A 150 14.98 -15.68 8.27
C LEU A 150 16.24 -14.81 8.38
N TYR A 151 16.38 -14.02 9.46
CA TYR A 151 17.63 -13.32 9.79
C TYR A 151 18.64 -14.22 10.50
N TYR A 152 18.20 -15.35 11.05
CA TYR A 152 19.11 -16.33 11.63
C TYR A 152 19.69 -17.18 10.49
N SER A 153 20.71 -16.66 9.82
CA SER A 153 21.62 -17.50 9.05
C SER A 153 22.33 -18.42 10.05
N PRO A 154 22.23 -19.74 9.94
CA PRO A 154 22.98 -20.61 10.82
C PRO A 154 24.46 -20.25 10.73
N TRP A 155 25.15 -20.12 11.86
CA TRP A 155 26.57 -19.72 11.97
C TRP A 155 27.51 -20.48 11.04
N TRP A 156 27.14 -21.69 10.59
CA TRP A 156 27.88 -22.49 9.62
C TRP A 156 27.75 -21.99 8.18
N TYR A 157 26.69 -21.22 7.85
CA TYR A 157 26.45 -20.67 6.51
C TYR A 157 27.45 -19.53 6.22
N ASP A 158 27.70 -18.68 7.20
CA ASP A 158 28.69 -17.59 7.09
C ASP A 158 30.11 -18.13 6.95
N ARG A 159 30.40 -19.27 7.59
CA ARG A 159 31.72 -19.89 7.55
C ARG A 159 32.03 -20.61 6.22
N TYR A 160 31.01 -21.08 5.53
CA TYR A 160 31.18 -21.77 4.25
C TYR A 160 31.25 -20.82 3.05
N TYR A 161 30.59 -19.67 3.10
CA TYR A 161 30.56 -18.71 2.00
C TYR A 161 31.54 -17.56 2.12
N PHE A 162 32.00 -17.21 3.31
CA PHE A 162 32.94 -16.09 3.53
C PHE A 162 34.36 -16.52 3.90
N GLY A 163 34.71 -17.81 3.85
CA GLY A 163 35.98 -18.38 4.29
C GLY A 163 37.13 -18.35 3.28
N TRP A 164 37.01 -17.63 2.16
CA TRP A 164 38.12 -17.50 1.21
C TRP A 164 38.37 -16.04 0.82
N PRO A 165 39.60 -15.54 0.94
CA PRO A 165 39.95 -14.20 0.52
C PRO A 165 40.16 -14.21 -0.99
N HIS A 166 39.15 -13.80 -1.76
CA HIS A 166 39.35 -13.48 -3.16
C HIS A 166 39.04 -12.04 -3.44
N TYR A 167 40.12 -11.29 -3.62
CA TYR A 167 40.19 -10.16 -4.52
C TYR A 167 39.36 -10.46 -5.77
N TYR A 168 38.27 -9.74 -6.02
CA TYR A 168 37.93 -9.22 -7.32
C TYR A 168 36.74 -8.29 -7.25
N TRP A 169 36.95 -7.09 -7.69
CA TRP A 169 36.06 -6.10 -8.18
C TRP A 169 34.90 -6.72 -8.99
N HIS A 170 33.70 -6.55 -8.51
CA HIS A 170 32.45 -6.27 -9.21
C HIS A 170 31.34 -6.45 -8.19
N ALA A 171 30.76 -5.33 -7.72
CA ALA A 171 29.54 -5.38 -6.95
C ALA A 171 28.44 -6.04 -7.80
N PRO A 172 27.90 -7.19 -7.41
CA PRO A 172 26.74 -7.71 -8.10
C PRO A 172 25.55 -6.84 -7.73
N TYR A 173 24.85 -6.36 -8.72
CA TYR A 173 23.51 -5.84 -8.58
C TYR A 173 22.72 -6.79 -7.71
N TYR A 174 22.22 -6.34 -6.55
CA TYR A 174 21.30 -7.09 -5.73
C TYR A 174 20.00 -7.28 -6.53
N ARG A 175 19.93 -8.33 -7.30
CA ARG A 175 18.71 -8.90 -7.81
C ARG A 175 18.01 -9.47 -6.57
N TYR A 176 17.00 -8.80 -6.06
CA TYR A 176 16.11 -9.39 -5.06
C TYR A 176 15.60 -10.73 -5.60
N PRO A 177 15.87 -11.87 -4.92
CA PRO A 177 15.31 -13.13 -5.37
C PRO A 177 13.79 -13.02 -5.27
N TYR A 178 13.12 -13.30 -6.37
CA TYR A 178 11.68 -13.52 -6.41
C TYR A 178 11.35 -14.57 -5.34
N ARG A 179 10.63 -14.16 -4.29
CA ARG A 179 10.06 -15.08 -3.32
C ARG A 179 8.61 -15.32 -3.70
N PRO A 180 8.23 -16.59 -3.92
CA PRO A 180 6.82 -16.92 -4.10
C PRO A 180 6.04 -16.53 -2.82
N PRO A 181 4.76 -16.14 -2.94
CA PRO A 181 3.94 -15.81 -1.79
C PRO A 181 3.89 -17.00 -0.82
N ILE A 182 4.14 -16.73 0.46
CA ILE A 182 3.95 -17.74 1.50
C ILE A 182 2.43 -17.95 1.61
N ILE A 183 1.96 -19.09 1.12
CA ILE A 183 0.60 -19.55 1.38
C ILE A 183 0.53 -19.77 2.90
N ARG A 184 -0.13 -18.88 3.62
CA ARG A 184 -0.50 -19.16 5.01
C ARG A 184 -1.42 -20.37 4.96
N SER A 185 -0.93 -21.52 5.42
CA SER A 185 -1.81 -22.60 5.84
C SER A 185 -2.75 -21.99 6.90
N GLY A 186 -4.05 -22.01 6.62
CA GLY A 186 -5.06 -21.58 7.60
C GLY A 186 -4.86 -22.34 8.92
N PRO A 187 -5.48 -21.87 10.01
CA PRO A 187 -5.39 -22.56 11.28
C PRO A 187 -5.73 -24.03 11.06
N ALA A 188 -4.91 -24.92 11.62
CA ALA A 188 -5.10 -26.35 11.52
C ALA A 188 -6.57 -26.71 11.82
N ALA A 189 -7.21 -27.43 10.92
CA ALA A 189 -8.58 -27.87 11.12
C ALA A 189 -8.69 -28.54 12.50
N ALA A 190 -9.70 -28.14 13.27
CA ALA A 190 -9.98 -28.75 14.56
C ALA A 190 -10.12 -30.27 14.37
N PRO A 191 -9.55 -31.09 15.28
CA PRO A 191 -9.66 -32.54 15.16
C PRO A 191 -11.13 -32.98 15.13
N ALA A 192 -11.46 -33.87 14.21
CA ALA A 192 -12.82 -34.39 14.06
C ALA A 192 -13.32 -35.02 15.39
N PRO A 193 -14.60 -34.83 15.74
CA PRO A 193 -15.16 -35.42 16.96
C PRO A 193 -15.00 -36.92 16.92
N ARG A 194 -14.47 -37.50 18.03
CA ARG A 194 -14.34 -38.98 18.19
C ARG A 194 -15.75 -39.58 18.16
N LYS A 195 -15.92 -40.62 17.33
CA LYS A 195 -17.09 -41.47 17.39
C LYS A 195 -17.22 -42.02 18.80
N PRO A 196 -18.44 -42.08 19.38
CA PRO A 196 -18.66 -42.79 20.63
C PRO A 196 -18.28 -44.27 20.45
N ALA A 197 -17.62 -44.83 21.45
CA ALA A 197 -17.32 -46.25 21.49
C ALA A 197 -18.62 -47.04 21.56
N ASP A 198 -18.79 -48.01 20.67
CA ASP A 198 -19.86 -48.97 20.72
C ASP A 198 -19.74 -49.75 22.04
N GLU A 199 -20.71 -49.58 22.94
CA GLU A 199 -20.90 -50.43 24.10
C GLU A 199 -21.60 -51.70 23.61
N SER A 200 -20.87 -52.78 23.62
CA SER A 200 -21.39 -54.16 23.52
C SER A 200 -21.49 -54.78 24.89
#